data_58d065a1680f8a1d32ca4e95b9eb8b40
#
_entry.id   58d065a1680f8a1d32ca4e95b9eb8b40
#
_cell.length_a   1.000
_cell.length_b   1.000
_cell.length_c   1.000
_cell.angle_alpha   90.00
_cell.angle_beta   90.00
_cell.angle_gamma   90.00
#
_symmetry.space_group_name_H-M   'P 1'
#
loop_
_entity.id
_entity.type
_entity.pdbx_description
1 polymer ?
#
loop_
_entity_poly.entity_id
_entity_poly.type
_entity_poly.pdbx_seq_one_letter_code
_entity_poly.pdbx_strand_id
1 'polypeptide(L)'
;MNRRQFCVSAAAAGVAATAGAAASESALQTDGAAAASKPVDGAPNLFTPLKLRGVTLRNRIAMSPMCQYSSEDGFANEWHVAHHAARAMGGVGLLLAEATGVTPQGRITPNCLGIWKDEHIPALRKVTEFVSAHGGVPGIQLAHAGVKASRHRPFHPTPNAFVPLEEGGWMPVGPTAKRYGQDGPVPHELTAEEIRAVTAAFAAAATRSLAAGFRVVELHFAHGYLGHSFLSPLMNERKDEYGGSFDSRVRFLLESVRAVRAVLPEETPLLVRLSCTDWVEGGWTLDDSVEVSRRLAKEGVDLIDCSSGGASRQAQIPVGPSYQAPLAERIRREAGIATGAVGLITDPAQADAIIAEGKADLVLLGRELLRDPHWPHRAWTALKPASPPPIAREYAWALPETRR
;
A
#
# COMPACT_ATOMS: atom_id res chain seq x y z
N MET A 1 3.81 14.05 -33.55
CA MET A 1 2.76 13.18 -32.99
C MET A 1 2.56 13.56 -31.53
N ASN A 2 1.36 14.08 -31.19
CA ASN A 2 1.10 14.88 -30.01
C ASN A 2 0.84 14.00 -28.74
N ARG A 3 1.64 14.21 -27.69
CA ARG A 3 1.50 13.57 -26.37
C ARG A 3 0.48 14.29 -25.49
N ARG A 4 -0.79 14.25 -25.83
CA ARG A 4 -1.86 14.79 -24.95
C ARG A 4 -3.18 14.11 -25.27
N GLN A 5 -3.41 12.90 -24.73
CA GLN A 5 -4.76 12.31 -24.64
C GLN A 5 -4.72 11.04 -23.77
N PHE A 6 -4.70 11.23 -22.47
CA PHE A 6 -5.09 10.18 -21.50
C PHE A 6 -5.70 10.86 -20.26
N CYS A 7 -6.89 11.37 -20.42
CA CYS A 7 -7.84 11.59 -19.33
C CYS A 7 -9.19 12.03 -19.94
N VAL A 8 -10.25 11.42 -19.43
CA VAL A 8 -11.66 11.85 -19.49
C VAL A 8 -12.41 11.56 -20.79
N SER A 9 -13.26 10.54 -20.72
CA SER A 9 -14.54 10.51 -21.41
C SER A 9 -15.64 10.32 -20.38
N ALA A 10 -16.27 11.44 -19.99
CA ALA A 10 -17.59 11.45 -19.39
C ALA A 10 -18.49 12.23 -20.36
N ALA A 11 -19.49 11.56 -20.87
CA ALA A 11 -20.48 12.13 -21.78
C ALA A 11 -21.36 13.13 -21.04
N ALA A 12 -21.48 14.35 -21.62
CA ALA A 12 -22.46 15.33 -21.25
C ALA A 12 -23.70 15.14 -22.12
N ALA A 13 -24.88 14.99 -21.50
CA ALA A 13 -26.17 15.21 -22.13
C ALA A 13 -26.72 16.52 -21.57
N GLY A 14 -26.90 17.52 -22.46
CA GLY A 14 -27.44 18.79 -22.10
C GLY A 14 -28.98 18.79 -22.08
N VAL A 15 -29.53 19.59 -21.20
CA VAL A 15 -30.88 20.20 -21.39
C VAL A 15 -30.79 21.65 -20.92
N ALA A 16 -31.18 22.54 -21.83
CA ALA A 16 -31.33 23.95 -21.57
C ALA A 16 -32.73 24.27 -21.01
N ALA A 17 -32.80 25.20 -20.05
CA ALA A 17 -33.97 26.06 -19.86
C ALA A 17 -33.66 27.26 -18.97
N THR A 18 -33.84 28.34 -19.49
CA THR A 18 -34.05 29.79 -19.29
C THR A 18 -34.42 30.32 -17.91
N ALA A 19 -33.75 31.45 -17.62
CA ALA A 19 -34.22 32.73 -17.11
C ALA A 19 -34.60 32.93 -15.63
N GLY A 20 -33.87 33.84 -15.00
CA GLY A 20 -34.47 34.98 -14.33
C GLY A 20 -34.22 35.14 -12.85
N ALA A 21 -33.53 36.20 -12.54
CA ALA A 21 -33.69 37.12 -11.42
C ALA A 21 -32.51 37.27 -10.45
N ALA A 22 -32.22 38.51 -10.28
CA ALA A 22 -31.07 39.21 -9.71
C ALA A 22 -30.92 39.09 -8.17
N ALA A 23 -29.70 39.46 -7.78
CA ALA A 23 -29.27 40.19 -6.59
C ALA A 23 -29.02 39.37 -5.30
N SER A 24 -27.81 39.19 -4.90
CA SER A 24 -27.08 40.05 -3.94
C SER A 24 -25.67 39.51 -3.73
N GLU A 25 -24.67 40.32 -4.05
CA GLU A 25 -23.29 40.11 -3.65
C GLU A 25 -23.15 40.12 -2.15
N SER A 26 -22.70 39.01 -1.58
CA SER A 26 -22.12 38.99 -0.24
C SER A 26 -20.71 38.40 -0.42
N ALA A 27 -19.72 39.27 -0.33
CA ALA A 27 -18.32 38.97 -0.33
C ALA A 27 -18.00 38.03 0.87
N LEU A 28 -17.73 36.77 0.59
CA LEU A 28 -17.02 35.87 1.53
C LEU A 28 -15.53 36.04 1.26
N GLN A 29 -14.90 36.78 2.12
CA GLN A 29 -13.45 36.84 2.27
C GLN A 29 -12.94 35.43 2.57
N THR A 30 -12.14 34.89 1.65
CA THR A 30 -11.32 33.70 1.90
C THR A 30 -9.99 34.13 2.51
N ASP A 31 -10.00 34.48 3.78
CA ASP A 31 -8.80 34.52 4.61
C ASP A 31 -8.67 33.21 5.36
N GLY A 32 -7.63 32.46 5.08
CA GLY A 32 -7.37 31.24 5.82
C GLY A 32 -6.28 30.38 5.19
N ALA A 33 -5.13 30.96 4.83
CA ALA A 33 -3.89 30.18 4.81
C ALA A 33 -3.67 29.72 6.25
N ALA A 34 -3.95 28.46 6.53
CA ALA A 34 -3.65 27.85 7.83
C ALA A 34 -2.15 27.98 8.06
N ALA A 35 -1.78 28.87 8.96
CA ALA A 35 -0.41 29.01 9.45
C ALA A 35 0.02 27.66 10.01
N ALA A 36 1.10 27.08 9.44
CA ALA A 36 1.72 25.89 9.95
C ALA A 36 2.02 26.11 11.44
N SER A 37 1.41 25.32 12.30
CA SER A 37 1.68 25.33 13.74
C SER A 37 3.17 25.02 13.93
N LYS A 38 3.87 25.81 14.75
CA LYS A 38 5.27 25.52 15.10
C LYS A 38 5.34 24.15 15.76
N PRO A 39 6.35 23.31 15.41
CA PRO A 39 6.55 22.03 16.05
C PRO A 39 6.68 22.22 17.57
N VAL A 40 6.01 21.37 18.33
CA VAL A 40 6.22 21.27 19.79
C VAL A 40 7.63 20.69 19.97
N ASP A 41 8.48 21.36 20.76
CA ASP A 41 9.84 20.89 21.04
C ASP A 41 9.79 19.45 21.60
N GLY A 42 10.46 18.52 20.90
CA GLY A 42 10.50 17.09 21.22
C GLY A 42 9.44 16.22 20.51
N ALA A 43 8.53 16.79 19.70
CA ALA A 43 7.61 16.00 18.88
C ALA A 43 8.37 15.28 17.74
N PRO A 44 7.95 14.05 17.36
CA PRO A 44 8.54 13.38 16.21
C PRO A 44 8.27 14.17 14.93
N ASN A 45 9.24 14.16 14.01
CA ASN A 45 9.14 14.74 12.68
C ASN A 45 9.49 13.69 11.62
N LEU A 46 9.39 14.06 10.35
CA LEU A 46 9.63 13.16 9.21
C LEU A 46 11.00 12.47 9.26
N PHE A 47 12.02 13.10 9.84
CA PHE A 47 13.41 12.60 9.90
C PHE A 47 13.79 11.99 11.26
N THR A 48 12.87 11.91 12.21
CA THR A 48 13.11 11.17 13.45
C THR A 48 13.03 9.65 13.19
N PRO A 49 13.91 8.84 13.81
CA PRO A 49 13.81 7.39 13.69
C PRO A 49 12.47 6.85 14.15
N LEU A 50 12.03 5.74 13.55
CA LEU A 50 10.86 4.98 14.00
C LEU A 50 11.30 3.56 14.35
N LYS A 51 11.05 3.15 15.59
CA LYS A 51 11.30 1.78 16.04
C LYS A 51 10.02 0.97 15.97
N LEU A 52 10.07 -0.15 15.25
CA LEU A 52 9.04 -1.19 15.21
C LEU A 52 9.70 -2.51 15.62
N ARG A 53 9.34 -3.07 16.77
CA ARG A 53 10.00 -4.23 17.38
C ARG A 53 11.53 -4.12 17.38
N GLY A 54 12.22 -5.08 16.76
CA GLY A 54 13.68 -5.11 16.62
C GLY A 54 14.24 -4.30 15.46
N VAL A 55 13.39 -3.59 14.70
CA VAL A 55 13.80 -2.82 13.53
C VAL A 55 13.68 -1.32 13.80
N THR A 56 14.73 -0.57 13.49
CA THR A 56 14.71 0.89 13.55
C THR A 56 14.87 1.46 12.14
N LEU A 57 13.86 2.20 11.69
CA LEU A 57 13.90 2.98 10.45
C LEU A 57 14.68 4.27 10.71
N ARG A 58 15.57 4.66 9.78
CA ARG A 58 16.36 5.90 9.90
C ARG A 58 15.53 7.19 9.84
N ASN A 59 14.35 7.12 9.24
CA ASN A 59 13.36 8.21 9.15
C ASN A 59 11.96 7.61 8.96
N ARG A 60 10.94 8.47 8.94
CA ARG A 60 9.53 8.09 8.81
C ARG A 60 9.00 8.13 7.37
N ILE A 61 9.89 7.85 6.40
CA ILE A 61 9.56 7.83 4.98
C ILE A 61 9.64 6.39 4.48
N ALA A 62 8.54 5.87 3.98
CA ALA A 62 8.48 4.56 3.35
C ALA A 62 8.17 4.66 1.84
N MET A 63 8.78 3.78 1.06
CA MET A 63 8.33 3.51 -0.29
C MET A 63 7.11 2.60 -0.23
N SER A 64 5.94 3.11 -0.64
CA SER A 64 4.72 2.31 -0.78
C SER A 64 4.95 1.17 -1.79
N PRO A 65 4.42 -0.04 -1.56
CA PRO A 65 4.56 -1.14 -2.52
C PRO A 65 3.86 -0.80 -3.84
N MET A 66 4.61 -0.89 -4.94
CA MET A 66 4.14 -0.50 -6.27
C MET A 66 4.56 -1.55 -7.30
N CYS A 67 3.58 -2.23 -7.91
CA CYS A 67 3.84 -3.25 -8.92
C CYS A 67 4.64 -2.69 -10.09
N GLN A 68 5.73 -3.37 -10.44
CA GLN A 68 6.62 -3.01 -11.52
C GLN A 68 6.29 -3.76 -12.81
N TYR A 69 5.57 -4.87 -12.69
CA TYR A 69 5.17 -5.69 -13.83
C TYR A 69 6.34 -6.11 -14.73
N SER A 70 7.48 -6.41 -14.12
CA SER A 70 8.75 -6.67 -14.80
C SER A 70 9.34 -8.05 -14.50
N SER A 71 8.60 -8.87 -13.74
CA SER A 71 9.01 -10.25 -13.41
C SER A 71 8.65 -11.23 -14.51
N GLU A 72 9.41 -12.31 -14.57
CA GLU A 72 9.10 -13.51 -15.33
C GLU A 72 8.98 -14.67 -14.32
N ASP A 73 7.88 -15.42 -14.36
CA ASP A 73 7.55 -16.49 -13.40
C ASP A 73 7.81 -16.10 -11.93
N GLY A 74 7.54 -14.85 -11.58
CA GLY A 74 7.71 -14.33 -10.23
C GLY A 74 9.14 -13.96 -9.83
N PHE A 75 10.14 -14.20 -10.67
CA PHE A 75 11.53 -13.87 -10.33
C PHE A 75 11.80 -12.37 -10.35
N ALA A 76 12.50 -11.90 -9.33
CA ALA A 76 13.13 -10.58 -9.36
C ALA A 76 14.30 -10.58 -10.35
N ASN A 77 14.60 -9.43 -10.92
CA ASN A 77 15.69 -9.22 -11.88
C ASN A 77 16.37 -7.87 -11.65
N GLU A 78 17.25 -7.47 -12.58
CA GLU A 78 18.02 -6.22 -12.48
C GLU A 78 17.12 -4.97 -12.37
N TRP A 79 15.91 -4.99 -12.95
CA TRP A 79 14.95 -3.90 -12.80
C TRP A 79 14.60 -3.66 -11.32
N HIS A 80 14.32 -4.75 -10.58
CA HIS A 80 13.96 -4.68 -9.16
C HIS A 80 15.14 -4.17 -8.32
N VAL A 81 16.37 -4.62 -8.63
CA VAL A 81 17.58 -4.11 -7.97
C VAL A 81 17.73 -2.61 -8.23
N ALA A 82 17.68 -2.16 -9.49
CA ALA A 82 17.81 -0.74 -9.84
C ALA A 82 16.69 0.12 -9.23
N HIS A 83 15.45 -0.39 -9.25
CA HIS A 83 14.29 0.28 -8.67
C HIS A 83 14.46 0.54 -7.18
N HIS A 84 14.83 -0.47 -6.41
CA HIS A 84 15.04 -0.34 -4.96
C HIS A 84 16.32 0.43 -4.62
N ALA A 85 17.41 0.17 -5.37
CA ALA A 85 18.69 0.84 -5.17
C ALA A 85 18.58 2.37 -5.24
N ALA A 86 17.91 2.89 -6.27
CA ALA A 86 17.74 4.33 -6.44
C ALA A 86 17.05 4.99 -5.23
N ARG A 87 16.06 4.35 -4.62
CA ARG A 87 15.34 4.88 -3.44
C ARG A 87 16.10 4.67 -2.14
N ALA A 88 16.87 3.58 -2.02
CA ALA A 88 17.75 3.37 -0.87
C ALA A 88 18.86 4.44 -0.84
N MET A 89 19.52 4.67 -1.97
CA MET A 89 20.52 5.75 -2.12
C MET A 89 19.90 7.14 -1.94
N GLY A 90 18.64 7.32 -2.36
CA GLY A 90 17.87 8.55 -2.19
C GLY A 90 17.39 8.84 -0.77
N GLY A 91 17.58 7.90 0.17
CA GLY A 91 17.34 8.18 1.60
C GLY A 91 16.06 7.62 2.20
N VAL A 92 15.31 6.81 1.50
CA VAL A 92 14.08 6.17 2.03
C VAL A 92 14.40 5.26 3.21
N GLY A 93 13.62 5.34 4.31
CA GLY A 93 13.81 4.55 5.52
C GLY A 93 13.33 3.11 5.39
N LEU A 94 12.11 2.89 4.90
CA LEU A 94 11.52 1.57 4.64
C LEU A 94 11.21 1.42 3.15
N LEU A 95 11.68 0.34 2.53
CA LEU A 95 11.43 0.06 1.12
C LEU A 95 10.60 -1.21 1.00
N LEU A 96 9.28 -1.05 0.81
CA LEU A 96 8.38 -2.16 0.60
C LEU A 96 8.44 -2.61 -0.87
N ALA A 97 8.83 -3.87 -1.08
CA ALA A 97 8.71 -4.50 -2.38
C ALA A 97 7.23 -4.61 -2.79
N GLU A 98 6.98 -4.59 -4.09
CA GLU A 98 5.65 -4.65 -4.68
C GLU A 98 4.81 -5.82 -4.17
N ALA A 99 3.49 -5.77 -4.40
CA ALA A 99 2.58 -6.88 -4.15
C ALA A 99 3.13 -8.18 -4.74
N THR A 100 3.68 -9.03 -3.87
CA THR A 100 4.41 -10.24 -4.20
C THR A 100 3.51 -11.45 -4.03
N GLY A 101 3.25 -12.18 -5.11
CA GLY A 101 2.32 -13.32 -5.11
C GLY A 101 2.78 -14.43 -4.17
N VAL A 102 1.92 -14.84 -3.23
CA VAL A 102 2.16 -15.98 -2.33
C VAL A 102 1.85 -17.33 -2.97
N THR A 103 1.15 -17.32 -4.11
CA THR A 103 0.90 -18.45 -5.01
C THR A 103 1.05 -17.98 -6.46
N PRO A 104 1.28 -18.88 -7.44
CA PRO A 104 1.30 -18.49 -8.85
C PRO A 104 0.01 -17.78 -9.30
N GLN A 105 -1.16 -18.27 -8.85
CA GLN A 105 -2.47 -17.71 -9.15
C GLN A 105 -2.74 -16.41 -8.40
N GLY A 106 -1.98 -16.12 -7.33
CA GLY A 106 -2.09 -14.90 -6.55
C GLY A 106 -1.52 -13.65 -7.22
N ARG A 107 -0.91 -13.76 -8.39
CA ARG A 107 -0.40 -12.62 -9.16
C ARG A 107 -1.52 -11.79 -9.78
N ILE A 108 -1.33 -10.48 -9.88
CA ILE A 108 -2.25 -9.57 -10.61
C ILE A 108 -2.08 -9.80 -12.11
N THR A 109 -0.84 -9.87 -12.57
CA THR A 109 -0.47 -10.11 -13.98
C THR A 109 0.56 -11.23 -14.07
N PRO A 110 0.76 -11.87 -15.23
CA PRO A 110 1.86 -12.82 -15.43
C PRO A 110 3.24 -12.25 -15.06
N ASN A 111 3.38 -10.91 -15.09
CA ASN A 111 4.64 -10.21 -14.86
C ASN A 111 4.81 -9.68 -13.43
N CYS A 112 4.00 -10.11 -12.47
CA CYS A 112 4.15 -9.72 -11.06
C CYS A 112 5.23 -10.55 -10.36
N LEU A 113 5.85 -9.91 -9.38
CA LEU A 113 6.79 -10.55 -8.45
C LEU A 113 6.11 -11.67 -7.66
N GLY A 114 6.85 -12.70 -7.28
CA GLY A 114 6.37 -13.84 -6.52
C GLY A 114 7.39 -14.37 -5.51
N ILE A 115 6.87 -15.12 -4.52
CA ILE A 115 7.69 -15.77 -3.50
C ILE A 115 7.09 -17.14 -3.08
N TRP A 116 6.42 -17.82 -4.00
CA TRP A 116 5.75 -19.10 -3.73
C TRP A 116 6.67 -20.32 -3.75
N LYS A 117 7.93 -20.19 -4.18
CA LYS A 117 8.95 -21.25 -4.24
C LYS A 117 10.32 -20.72 -3.79
N ASP A 118 11.18 -21.62 -3.33
CA ASP A 118 12.47 -21.24 -2.73
C ASP A 118 13.45 -20.67 -3.74
N GLU A 119 13.29 -21.02 -5.03
CA GLU A 119 14.11 -20.52 -6.14
C GLU A 119 13.99 -19.00 -6.34
N HIS A 120 12.96 -18.37 -5.82
CA HIS A 120 12.84 -16.89 -5.85
C HIS A 120 13.79 -16.19 -4.87
N ILE A 121 14.24 -16.89 -3.80
CA ILE A 121 15.03 -16.32 -2.70
C ILE A 121 16.33 -15.65 -3.18
N PRO A 122 17.18 -16.31 -4.02
CA PRO A 122 18.47 -15.72 -4.40
C PRO A 122 18.36 -14.39 -5.16
N ALA A 123 17.35 -14.27 -6.02
CA ALA A 123 17.13 -13.04 -6.80
C ALA A 123 16.64 -11.89 -5.90
N LEU A 124 15.74 -12.17 -4.95
CA LEU A 124 15.23 -11.21 -3.96
C LEU A 124 16.33 -10.79 -2.99
N ARG A 125 17.25 -11.69 -2.62
CA ARG A 125 18.36 -11.40 -1.73
C ARG A 125 19.29 -10.31 -2.28
N LYS A 126 19.53 -10.25 -3.59
CA LYS A 126 20.29 -9.16 -4.21
C LYS A 126 19.66 -7.78 -3.95
N VAL A 127 18.32 -7.71 -3.95
CA VAL A 127 17.59 -6.47 -3.65
C VAL A 127 17.75 -6.10 -2.17
N THR A 128 17.55 -7.05 -1.26
CA THR A 128 17.59 -6.78 0.18
C THR A 128 18.99 -6.44 0.68
N GLU A 129 20.02 -7.10 0.15
CA GLU A 129 21.43 -6.82 0.46
C GLU A 129 21.81 -5.40 0.04
N PHE A 130 21.43 -4.98 -1.19
CA PHE A 130 21.71 -3.63 -1.65
C PHE A 130 21.00 -2.57 -0.79
N VAL A 131 19.71 -2.75 -0.51
CA VAL A 131 18.92 -1.83 0.32
C VAL A 131 19.54 -1.69 1.70
N SER A 132 19.90 -2.80 2.33
CA SER A 132 20.49 -2.83 3.68
C SER A 132 21.86 -2.15 3.72
N ALA A 133 22.72 -2.40 2.72
CA ALA A 133 24.04 -1.78 2.60
C ALA A 133 23.99 -0.25 2.49
N HIS A 134 22.86 0.31 2.01
CA HIS A 134 22.64 1.75 1.86
C HIS A 134 21.70 2.34 2.93
N GLY A 135 21.58 1.66 4.08
CA GLY A 135 20.87 2.17 5.26
C GLY A 135 19.34 2.20 5.15
N GLY A 136 18.76 1.61 4.10
CA GLY A 136 17.31 1.35 4.02
C GLY A 136 16.95 0.04 4.72
N VAL A 137 15.72 -0.08 5.16
CA VAL A 137 15.16 -1.34 5.67
C VAL A 137 14.37 -2.01 4.55
N PRO A 138 14.76 -3.21 4.10
CA PRO A 138 13.99 -3.94 3.10
C PRO A 138 12.74 -4.56 3.72
N GLY A 139 11.58 -4.24 3.16
CA GLY A 139 10.28 -4.82 3.47
C GLY A 139 9.66 -5.45 2.23
N ILE A 140 8.69 -6.33 2.43
CA ILE A 140 7.95 -7.01 1.36
C ILE A 140 6.46 -7.00 1.63
N GLN A 141 5.66 -6.75 0.60
CA GLN A 141 4.20 -6.90 0.67
C GLN A 141 3.79 -8.25 0.09
N LEU A 142 3.29 -9.15 0.94
CA LEU A 142 2.74 -10.44 0.55
C LEU A 142 1.28 -10.28 0.09
N ALA A 143 0.94 -10.82 -1.06
CA ALA A 143 -0.33 -10.55 -1.71
C ALA A 143 -0.93 -11.77 -2.41
N HIS A 144 -2.25 -11.73 -2.56
CA HIS A 144 -3.02 -12.59 -3.48
C HIS A 144 -4.08 -11.76 -4.19
N ALA A 145 -4.01 -11.68 -5.51
CA ALA A 145 -4.86 -10.79 -6.30
C ALA A 145 -6.36 -11.17 -6.31
N GLY A 146 -6.69 -12.41 -6.02
CA GLY A 146 -8.09 -12.86 -5.93
C GLY A 146 -8.86 -12.65 -7.22
N VAL A 147 -10.01 -12.01 -7.12
CA VAL A 147 -10.90 -11.72 -8.25
C VAL A 147 -10.31 -10.76 -9.29
N LYS A 148 -9.22 -10.08 -8.95
CA LYS A 148 -8.49 -9.17 -9.83
C LYS A 148 -7.26 -9.79 -10.48
N ALA A 149 -7.05 -11.10 -10.33
CA ALA A 149 -5.95 -11.84 -10.91
C ALA A 149 -6.06 -11.99 -12.43
N SER A 150 -4.98 -12.44 -13.05
CA SER A 150 -4.89 -12.76 -14.48
C SER A 150 -5.25 -11.59 -15.39
N ARG A 151 -4.59 -10.44 -15.19
CA ARG A 151 -4.79 -9.21 -15.98
C ARG A 151 -3.55 -8.86 -16.78
N HIS A 152 -3.76 -8.22 -17.93
CA HIS A 152 -2.67 -7.56 -18.64
C HIS A 152 -2.12 -6.38 -17.83
N ARG A 153 -0.80 -6.15 -17.92
CA ARG A 153 -0.13 -5.02 -17.28
C ARG A 153 -0.63 -3.68 -17.82
N PRO A 154 -0.51 -2.56 -17.05
CA PRO A 154 -1.09 -1.26 -17.44
C PRO A 154 -0.57 -0.65 -18.73
N PHE A 155 0.60 -1.07 -19.20
CA PHE A 155 1.22 -0.59 -20.46
C PHE A 155 1.12 -1.63 -21.60
N HIS A 156 0.23 -2.62 -21.48
CA HIS A 156 -0.15 -3.51 -22.57
C HIS A 156 -1.14 -2.81 -23.53
N PRO A 157 -1.22 -3.18 -24.82
CA PRO A 157 -2.23 -2.63 -25.74
C PRO A 157 -3.68 -2.72 -25.24
N THR A 158 -4.01 -3.75 -24.46
CA THR A 158 -5.29 -3.93 -23.74
C THR A 158 -5.07 -3.89 -22.22
N PRO A 159 -4.82 -2.71 -21.62
CA PRO A 159 -4.42 -2.60 -20.22
C PRO A 159 -5.53 -3.08 -19.29
N ASN A 160 -5.15 -3.87 -18.28
CA ASN A 160 -6.05 -4.42 -17.26
C ASN A 160 -7.16 -5.36 -17.79
N ALA A 161 -7.18 -5.72 -19.08
CA ALA A 161 -8.07 -6.75 -19.58
C ALA A 161 -7.68 -8.13 -19.00
N PHE A 162 -8.63 -9.04 -18.93
CA PHE A 162 -8.36 -10.43 -18.52
C PHE A 162 -7.43 -11.09 -19.55
N VAL A 163 -6.42 -11.82 -19.06
CA VAL A 163 -5.53 -12.64 -19.89
C VAL A 163 -6.22 -13.98 -20.12
N PRO A 164 -6.55 -14.34 -21.38
CA PRO A 164 -7.18 -15.60 -21.69
C PRO A 164 -6.35 -16.83 -21.26
N LEU A 165 -7.02 -17.95 -20.99
CA LEU A 165 -6.33 -19.16 -20.54
C LEU A 165 -5.33 -19.66 -21.59
N GLU A 166 -5.67 -19.55 -22.88
CA GLU A 166 -4.84 -19.90 -24.03
C GLU A 166 -3.61 -19.00 -24.21
N GLU A 167 -3.64 -17.82 -23.60
CA GLU A 167 -2.50 -16.87 -23.56
C GLU A 167 -1.69 -16.97 -22.25
N GLY A 168 -1.89 -18.03 -21.46
CA GLY A 168 -1.18 -18.25 -20.21
C GLY A 168 -1.83 -17.56 -19.00
N GLY A 169 -3.06 -17.10 -19.14
CA GLY A 169 -3.88 -16.65 -18.02
C GLY A 169 -4.36 -17.79 -17.13
N TRP A 170 -5.03 -17.45 -16.05
CA TRP A 170 -5.60 -18.43 -15.10
C TRP A 170 -6.92 -17.94 -14.52
N MET A 171 -7.70 -18.89 -13.97
CA MET A 171 -8.98 -18.60 -13.34
C MET A 171 -8.76 -17.79 -12.05
N PRO A 172 -9.35 -16.58 -11.93
CA PRO A 172 -9.38 -15.85 -10.67
C PRO A 172 -10.13 -16.61 -9.59
N VAL A 173 -9.83 -16.35 -8.33
CA VAL A 173 -10.53 -16.91 -7.17
C VAL A 173 -11.10 -15.80 -6.30
N GLY A 174 -12.10 -16.10 -5.48
CA GLY A 174 -12.71 -15.13 -4.58
C GLY A 174 -13.48 -15.76 -3.42
N PRO A 175 -13.99 -14.92 -2.49
CA PRO A 175 -14.89 -15.42 -1.45
C PRO A 175 -16.19 -15.98 -2.01
N THR A 176 -16.66 -15.45 -3.12
CA THR A 176 -17.89 -15.88 -3.82
C THR A 176 -17.67 -15.84 -5.33
N ALA A 177 -18.54 -16.53 -6.08
CA ALA A 177 -18.58 -16.57 -7.54
C ALA A 177 -19.08 -15.24 -8.14
N LYS A 178 -18.66 -14.10 -7.59
CA LYS A 178 -19.07 -12.75 -7.99
C LYS A 178 -17.97 -12.08 -8.80
N ARG A 179 -18.29 -11.70 -10.04
CA ARG A 179 -17.35 -11.01 -10.95
C ARG A 179 -16.94 -9.64 -10.39
N TYR A 180 -15.67 -9.32 -10.55
CA TYR A 180 -15.21 -7.95 -10.36
C TYR A 180 -15.31 -7.17 -11.69
N GLY A 181 -16.40 -6.38 -11.82
CA GLY A 181 -16.70 -5.68 -13.05
C GLY A 181 -17.34 -6.56 -14.12
N GLN A 182 -17.35 -6.08 -15.38
CA GLN A 182 -17.99 -6.77 -16.51
C GLN A 182 -17.03 -7.69 -17.29
N ASP A 183 -15.73 -7.47 -17.13
CA ASP A 183 -14.68 -8.16 -17.89
C ASP A 183 -14.13 -9.36 -17.13
N GLY A 184 -13.90 -10.45 -17.84
CA GLY A 184 -13.31 -11.67 -17.31
C GLY A 184 -14.32 -12.72 -16.84
N PRO A 185 -13.83 -13.89 -16.43
CA PRO A 185 -14.66 -15.01 -16.02
C PRO A 185 -15.32 -14.78 -14.65
N VAL A 186 -16.32 -15.61 -14.34
CA VAL A 186 -16.79 -15.76 -12.97
C VAL A 186 -15.67 -16.40 -12.16
N PRO A 187 -15.23 -15.80 -11.04
CA PRO A 187 -14.15 -16.38 -10.24
C PRO A 187 -14.60 -17.70 -9.60
N HIS A 188 -13.65 -18.59 -9.38
CA HIS A 188 -13.88 -19.76 -8.54
C HIS A 188 -14.10 -19.32 -7.08
N GLU A 189 -15.21 -19.75 -6.48
CA GLU A 189 -15.46 -19.54 -5.07
C GLU A 189 -14.59 -20.49 -4.24
N LEU A 190 -13.73 -19.95 -3.37
CA LEU A 190 -12.85 -20.76 -2.55
C LEU A 190 -13.64 -21.56 -1.51
N THR A 191 -13.34 -22.85 -1.42
CA THR A 191 -13.76 -23.69 -0.29
C THR A 191 -13.02 -23.30 0.98
N ALA A 192 -13.51 -23.73 2.15
CA ALA A 192 -12.82 -23.51 3.42
C ALA A 192 -11.42 -24.16 3.44
N GLU A 193 -11.21 -25.27 2.75
CA GLU A 193 -9.91 -25.94 2.60
C GLU A 193 -8.95 -25.08 1.76
N GLU A 194 -9.41 -24.55 0.64
CA GLU A 194 -8.61 -23.67 -0.22
C GLU A 194 -8.26 -22.35 0.48
N ILE A 195 -9.17 -21.79 1.31
CA ILE A 195 -8.88 -20.60 2.15
C ILE A 195 -7.74 -20.93 3.13
N ARG A 196 -7.78 -22.09 3.79
CA ARG A 196 -6.68 -22.54 4.68
C ARG A 196 -5.37 -22.76 3.91
N ALA A 197 -5.44 -23.29 2.68
CA ALA A 197 -4.25 -23.44 1.84
C ALA A 197 -3.62 -22.09 1.47
N VAL A 198 -4.43 -21.07 1.15
CA VAL A 198 -3.93 -19.70 0.92
C VAL A 198 -3.33 -19.10 2.20
N THR A 199 -3.96 -19.32 3.35
CA THR A 199 -3.41 -18.91 4.67
C THR A 199 -2.03 -19.52 4.90
N ALA A 200 -1.87 -20.81 4.64
CA ALA A 200 -0.58 -21.50 4.75
C ALA A 200 0.46 -20.96 3.73
N ALA A 201 0.01 -20.58 2.53
CA ALA A 201 0.88 -19.96 1.53
C ALA A 201 1.42 -18.59 1.98
N PHE A 202 0.63 -17.77 2.69
CA PHE A 202 1.12 -16.54 3.32
C PHE A 202 2.22 -16.82 4.35
N ALA A 203 2.04 -17.81 5.21
CA ALA A 203 3.07 -18.19 6.20
C ALA A 203 4.35 -18.71 5.54
N ALA A 204 4.24 -19.58 4.54
CA ALA A 204 5.39 -20.07 3.78
C ALA A 204 6.13 -18.93 3.03
N ALA A 205 5.38 -17.97 2.47
CA ALA A 205 5.93 -16.79 1.84
C ALA A 205 6.67 -15.89 2.85
N ALA A 206 6.15 -15.72 4.06
CA ALA A 206 6.81 -14.98 5.14
C ALA A 206 8.15 -15.64 5.54
N THR A 207 8.20 -16.96 5.65
CA THR A 207 9.45 -17.70 5.91
C THR A 207 10.48 -17.47 4.81
N ARG A 208 10.08 -17.54 3.53
CA ARG A 208 10.96 -17.25 2.38
C ARG A 208 11.42 -15.80 2.35
N SER A 209 10.56 -14.87 2.80
CA SER A 209 10.91 -13.45 2.88
C SER A 209 12.06 -13.20 3.84
N LEU A 210 12.06 -13.85 5.00
CA LEU A 210 13.18 -13.80 5.96
C LEU A 210 14.44 -14.40 5.36
N ALA A 211 14.33 -15.56 4.70
CA ALA A 211 15.46 -16.20 4.03
C ALA A 211 16.04 -15.34 2.88
N ALA A 212 15.21 -14.53 2.25
CA ALA A 212 15.64 -13.55 1.24
C ALA A 212 16.22 -12.26 1.84
N GLY A 213 16.22 -12.08 3.18
CA GLY A 213 16.80 -10.92 3.86
C GLY A 213 15.83 -9.76 4.09
N PHE A 214 14.54 -9.93 3.85
CA PHE A 214 13.55 -8.93 4.26
C PHE A 214 13.43 -8.86 5.77
N ARG A 215 13.28 -7.65 6.29
CA ARG A 215 13.21 -7.37 7.73
C ARG A 215 11.86 -6.87 8.21
N VAL A 216 10.96 -6.57 7.29
CA VAL A 216 9.57 -6.16 7.54
C VAL A 216 8.68 -6.92 6.58
N VAL A 217 7.58 -7.49 7.09
CA VAL A 217 6.56 -8.17 6.28
C VAL A 217 5.26 -7.40 6.37
N GLU A 218 4.63 -7.15 5.23
CA GLU A 218 3.31 -6.55 5.14
C GLU A 218 2.34 -7.50 4.45
N LEU A 219 1.14 -7.67 5.00
CA LEU A 219 0.06 -8.42 4.36
C LEU A 219 -0.87 -7.48 3.61
N HIS A 220 -1.12 -7.78 2.35
CA HIS A 220 -1.99 -6.96 1.50
C HIS A 220 -3.45 -7.39 1.60
N PHE A 221 -4.23 -6.71 2.44
CA PHE A 221 -5.67 -6.91 2.63
C PHE A 221 -6.48 -5.68 2.20
N ALA A 222 -6.08 -5.04 1.09
CA ALA A 222 -6.66 -3.82 0.56
C ALA A 222 -7.03 -3.95 -0.93
N HIS A 223 -7.61 -2.89 -1.49
CA HIS A 223 -7.78 -2.60 -2.91
C HIS A 223 -8.64 -3.60 -3.70
N GLY A 224 -9.54 -4.34 -3.04
CA GLY A 224 -10.39 -5.35 -3.67
C GLY A 224 -9.63 -6.61 -4.12
N TYR A 225 -8.40 -6.81 -3.65
CA TYR A 225 -7.70 -8.08 -3.78
C TYR A 225 -8.26 -9.12 -2.82
N LEU A 226 -7.74 -10.36 -2.84
CA LEU A 226 -8.38 -11.48 -2.14
C LEU A 226 -8.71 -11.16 -0.68
N GLY A 227 -7.74 -10.65 0.08
CA GLY A 227 -7.96 -10.32 1.49
C GLY A 227 -9.08 -9.31 1.70
N HIS A 228 -9.06 -8.20 0.94
CA HIS A 228 -10.12 -7.18 1.01
C HIS A 228 -11.48 -7.73 0.54
N SER A 229 -11.49 -8.63 -0.44
CA SER A 229 -12.74 -9.22 -0.93
C SER A 229 -13.46 -10.07 0.13
N PHE A 230 -12.73 -10.65 1.10
CA PHE A 230 -13.34 -11.28 2.26
C PHE A 230 -13.91 -10.27 3.26
N LEU A 231 -13.24 -9.13 3.46
CA LEU A 231 -13.67 -8.10 4.42
C LEU A 231 -14.94 -7.37 3.96
N SER A 232 -14.99 -6.97 2.69
CA SER A 232 -16.04 -6.11 2.15
C SER A 232 -17.35 -6.86 1.95
N PRO A 233 -18.48 -6.39 2.53
CA PRO A 233 -19.81 -6.95 2.26
C PRO A 233 -20.22 -6.85 0.80
N LEU A 234 -19.64 -5.92 0.03
CA LEU A 234 -19.92 -5.77 -1.40
C LEU A 234 -19.40 -6.93 -2.25
N MET A 235 -18.40 -7.66 -1.74
CA MET A 235 -17.70 -8.72 -2.46
C MET A 235 -17.90 -10.10 -1.83
N ASN A 236 -18.20 -10.15 -0.53
CA ASN A 236 -18.35 -11.39 0.25
C ASN A 236 -19.83 -11.67 0.56
N GLU A 237 -20.44 -12.57 -0.21
CA GLU A 237 -21.84 -13.01 -0.03
C GLU A 237 -21.92 -14.40 0.61
N ARG A 238 -20.82 -14.93 1.17
CA ARG A 238 -20.77 -16.25 1.83
C ARG A 238 -21.74 -16.37 2.99
N LYS A 239 -22.18 -17.60 3.25
CA LYS A 239 -23.08 -17.95 4.36
C LYS A 239 -22.45 -18.90 5.39
N ASP A 240 -21.16 -19.18 5.25
CA ASP A 240 -20.36 -20.01 6.15
C ASP A 240 -19.56 -19.15 7.14
N GLU A 241 -18.58 -19.79 7.83
CA GLU A 241 -17.75 -19.15 8.82
C GLU A 241 -16.83 -18.03 8.29
N TYR A 242 -16.75 -17.81 6.97
CA TYR A 242 -15.96 -16.76 6.32
C TYR A 242 -16.80 -15.61 5.74
N GLY A 243 -18.13 -15.58 5.96
CA GLY A 243 -19.01 -14.54 5.42
C GLY A 243 -20.18 -14.17 6.33
N GLY A 244 -20.98 -13.19 5.90
CA GLY A 244 -22.12 -12.67 6.66
C GLY A 244 -21.71 -11.68 7.75
N SER A 245 -21.53 -12.13 9.00
CA SER A 245 -21.18 -11.25 10.14
C SER A 245 -19.81 -10.60 9.99
N PHE A 246 -19.57 -9.50 10.71
CA PHE A 246 -18.25 -8.89 10.80
C PHE A 246 -17.20 -9.92 11.23
N ASP A 247 -17.48 -10.70 12.27
CA ASP A 247 -16.55 -11.71 12.81
C ASP A 247 -16.17 -12.77 11.76
N SER A 248 -17.12 -13.20 10.97
CA SER A 248 -16.89 -14.16 9.89
C SER A 248 -16.07 -13.55 8.74
N ARG A 249 -16.37 -12.31 8.34
CA ARG A 249 -15.66 -11.65 7.25
C ARG A 249 -14.19 -11.36 7.59
N VAL A 250 -13.88 -11.05 8.85
CA VAL A 250 -12.49 -10.77 9.28
C VAL A 250 -11.69 -12.04 9.59
N ARG A 251 -12.31 -13.20 9.62
CA ARG A 251 -11.70 -14.48 9.99
C ARG A 251 -10.46 -14.80 9.14
N PHE A 252 -10.57 -14.72 7.80
CA PHE A 252 -9.45 -15.00 6.89
C PHE A 252 -8.23 -14.10 7.17
N LEU A 253 -8.47 -12.81 7.44
CA LEU A 253 -7.40 -11.87 7.82
C LEU A 253 -6.72 -12.29 9.13
N LEU A 254 -7.50 -12.56 10.18
CA LEU A 254 -6.95 -12.92 11.49
C LEU A 254 -6.22 -14.26 11.45
N GLU A 255 -6.73 -15.24 10.73
CA GLU A 255 -6.05 -16.53 10.53
C GLU A 255 -4.74 -16.36 9.77
N SER A 256 -4.72 -15.52 8.71
CA SER A 256 -3.49 -15.21 7.97
C SER A 256 -2.45 -14.50 8.83
N VAL A 257 -2.87 -13.53 9.63
CA VAL A 257 -1.98 -12.82 10.57
C VAL A 257 -1.39 -13.78 11.61
N ARG A 258 -2.20 -14.64 12.23
CA ARG A 258 -1.74 -15.65 13.20
C ARG A 258 -0.73 -16.62 12.57
N ALA A 259 -1.05 -17.12 11.37
CA ALA A 259 -0.18 -18.06 10.67
C ALA A 259 1.17 -17.42 10.30
N VAL A 260 1.16 -16.17 9.84
CA VAL A 260 2.39 -15.43 9.53
C VAL A 260 3.14 -15.06 10.81
N ARG A 261 2.47 -14.56 11.85
CA ARG A 261 3.12 -14.21 13.12
C ARG A 261 3.82 -15.43 13.77
N ALA A 262 3.23 -16.62 13.64
CA ALA A 262 3.79 -17.86 14.20
C ALA A 262 5.13 -18.28 13.58
N VAL A 263 5.44 -17.86 12.36
CA VAL A 263 6.70 -18.17 11.65
C VAL A 263 7.71 -17.02 11.66
N LEU A 264 7.29 -15.80 12.03
CA LEU A 264 8.19 -14.66 12.13
C LEU A 264 8.85 -14.61 13.51
N PRO A 265 10.17 -14.32 13.60
CA PRO A 265 10.81 -13.97 14.87
C PRO A 265 10.10 -12.81 15.57
N GLU A 266 10.21 -12.76 16.90
CA GLU A 266 9.53 -11.72 17.70
C GLU A 266 9.96 -10.31 17.30
N GLU A 267 11.23 -10.14 16.95
CA GLU A 267 11.82 -8.86 16.53
C GLU A 267 11.41 -8.40 15.13
N THR A 268 10.75 -9.26 14.33
CA THR A 268 10.33 -8.90 12.96
C THR A 268 8.99 -8.18 12.97
N PRO A 269 8.91 -6.92 12.50
CA PRO A 269 7.64 -6.21 12.35
C PRO A 269 6.71 -6.86 11.34
N LEU A 270 5.44 -6.93 11.70
CA LEU A 270 4.34 -7.35 10.83
C LEU A 270 3.37 -6.20 10.62
N LEU A 271 3.20 -5.81 9.38
CA LEU A 271 2.29 -4.75 8.94
C LEU A 271 1.09 -5.36 8.21
N VAL A 272 -0.02 -4.65 8.22
CA VAL A 272 -1.20 -4.99 7.42
C VAL A 272 -1.66 -3.76 6.66
N ARG A 273 -1.80 -3.88 5.34
CA ARG A 273 -2.41 -2.84 4.52
C ARG A 273 -3.90 -3.08 4.39
N LEU A 274 -4.70 -2.07 4.77
CA LEU A 274 -6.16 -2.10 4.69
C LEU A 274 -6.69 -1.05 3.70
N SER A 275 -7.77 -1.38 3.00
CA SER A 275 -8.68 -0.36 2.49
C SER A 275 -9.60 0.04 3.63
N CYS A 276 -9.32 1.18 4.27
CA CYS A 276 -10.01 1.60 5.49
C CYS A 276 -11.49 1.94 5.27
N THR A 277 -11.91 2.12 4.02
CA THR A 277 -13.30 2.30 3.62
C THR A 277 -13.47 1.98 2.13
N ASP A 278 -14.64 1.49 1.75
CA ASP A 278 -15.01 1.24 0.36
C ASP A 278 -15.51 2.48 -0.39
N TRP A 279 -15.82 3.55 0.34
CA TRP A 279 -16.44 4.77 -0.21
C TRP A 279 -17.80 4.50 -0.90
N VAL A 280 -18.49 3.46 -0.50
CA VAL A 280 -19.81 3.02 -1.02
C VAL A 280 -20.67 2.61 0.15
N GLU A 281 -21.95 3.02 0.13
CA GLU A 281 -22.94 2.61 1.12
C GLU A 281 -23.07 1.08 1.14
N GLY A 282 -23.18 0.49 2.32
CA GLY A 282 -23.24 -0.96 2.51
C GLY A 282 -21.91 -1.68 2.32
N GLY A 283 -20.81 -0.95 2.05
CA GLY A 283 -19.45 -1.50 1.97
C GLY A 283 -18.73 -1.56 3.31
N TRP A 284 -17.45 -1.86 3.25
CA TRP A 284 -16.53 -1.81 4.39
C TRP A 284 -16.34 -0.36 4.87
N THR A 285 -16.47 -0.15 6.17
CA THR A 285 -16.47 1.18 6.79
C THR A 285 -15.18 1.47 7.56
N LEU A 286 -14.96 2.75 7.90
CA LEU A 286 -13.86 3.13 8.77
C LEU A 286 -14.06 2.61 10.22
N ASP A 287 -15.30 2.44 10.67
CA ASP A 287 -15.60 1.82 11.96
C ASP A 287 -15.19 0.34 11.99
N ASP A 288 -15.48 -0.39 10.91
CA ASP A 288 -15.00 -1.77 10.73
C ASP A 288 -13.45 -1.82 10.77
N SER A 289 -12.79 -0.85 10.13
CA SER A 289 -11.33 -0.77 10.09
C SER A 289 -10.72 -0.46 11.45
N VAL A 290 -11.33 0.40 12.25
CA VAL A 290 -10.92 0.66 13.64
C VAL A 290 -11.04 -0.60 14.48
N GLU A 291 -12.19 -1.29 14.38
CA GLU A 291 -12.42 -2.51 15.16
C GLU A 291 -11.48 -3.65 14.75
N VAL A 292 -11.29 -3.91 13.45
CA VAL A 292 -10.35 -4.94 13.02
C VAL A 292 -8.92 -4.58 13.41
N SER A 293 -8.53 -3.30 13.39
CA SER A 293 -7.19 -2.86 13.79
C SER A 293 -6.92 -3.11 15.28
N ARG A 294 -7.92 -2.95 16.17
CA ARG A 294 -7.81 -3.34 17.57
C ARG A 294 -7.54 -4.83 17.74
N ARG A 295 -8.18 -5.67 16.92
CA ARG A 295 -7.94 -7.13 16.93
C ARG A 295 -6.57 -7.48 16.38
N LEU A 296 -6.15 -6.84 15.30
CA LEU A 296 -4.85 -7.03 14.68
C LEU A 296 -3.70 -6.67 15.64
N ALA A 297 -3.83 -5.59 16.42
CA ALA A 297 -2.85 -5.24 17.45
C ALA A 297 -2.68 -6.36 18.50
N LYS A 298 -3.77 -7.01 18.91
CA LYS A 298 -3.74 -8.14 19.85
C LYS A 298 -3.12 -9.41 19.24
N GLU A 299 -3.19 -9.57 17.92
CA GLU A 299 -2.58 -10.66 17.17
C GLU A 299 -1.11 -10.39 16.79
N GLY A 300 -0.54 -9.28 17.23
CA GLY A 300 0.87 -8.95 17.05
C GLY A 300 1.20 -8.24 15.74
N VAL A 301 0.23 -7.53 15.14
CA VAL A 301 0.47 -6.56 14.08
C VAL A 301 1.00 -5.27 14.70
N ASP A 302 2.00 -4.67 14.08
CA ASP A 302 2.74 -3.53 14.62
C ASP A 302 2.34 -2.19 13.99
N LEU A 303 1.84 -2.22 12.74
CA LEU A 303 1.41 -1.01 12.03
C LEU A 303 0.35 -1.34 10.97
N ILE A 304 -0.62 -0.44 10.83
CA ILE A 304 -1.61 -0.47 9.74
C ILE A 304 -1.23 0.54 8.66
N ASP A 305 -0.97 0.08 7.43
CA ASP A 305 -0.86 0.93 6.24
C ASP A 305 -2.26 1.29 5.73
N CYS A 306 -2.66 2.55 5.93
CA CYS A 306 -4.02 3.01 5.75
C CYS A 306 -4.28 3.53 4.33
N SER A 307 -4.81 2.66 3.48
CA SER A 307 -5.29 2.99 2.14
C SER A 307 -6.82 3.00 2.08
N SER A 308 -7.43 3.02 0.89
CA SER A 308 -8.89 2.99 0.74
C SER A 308 -9.36 2.52 -0.63
N GLY A 309 -10.62 2.09 -0.71
CA GLY A 309 -11.31 1.75 -1.94
C GLY A 309 -10.83 0.47 -2.62
N GLY A 310 -11.28 0.27 -3.83
CA GLY A 310 -10.90 -0.86 -4.68
C GLY A 310 -11.87 -2.04 -4.70
N ALA A 311 -12.86 -2.11 -3.81
CA ALA A 311 -13.89 -3.13 -3.82
C ALA A 311 -14.95 -2.87 -4.91
N SER A 312 -15.23 -1.60 -5.19
CA SER A 312 -16.24 -1.19 -6.16
C SER A 312 -15.69 -0.17 -7.15
N ARG A 313 -16.14 -0.28 -8.41
CA ARG A 313 -15.91 0.75 -9.45
C ARG A 313 -16.82 1.97 -9.27
N GLN A 314 -17.84 1.89 -8.42
CA GLN A 314 -18.79 2.98 -8.13
C GLN A 314 -18.35 3.88 -6.99
N ALA A 315 -17.20 3.57 -6.36
CA ALA A 315 -16.67 4.34 -5.24
C ALA A 315 -16.39 5.80 -5.64
N GLN A 316 -16.95 6.73 -4.89
CA GLN A 316 -16.72 8.17 -5.04
C GLN A 316 -15.63 8.59 -4.04
N ILE A 317 -14.38 8.48 -4.47
CA ILE A 317 -13.23 8.75 -3.61
C ILE A 317 -12.93 10.25 -3.66
N PRO A 318 -12.90 10.96 -2.51
CA PRO A 318 -12.57 12.38 -2.44
C PRO A 318 -11.06 12.61 -2.62
N VAL A 319 -10.57 12.40 -3.83
CA VAL A 319 -9.14 12.43 -4.13
C VAL A 319 -8.59 13.86 -4.00
N GLY A 320 -7.59 14.05 -3.14
CA GLY A 320 -6.91 15.32 -2.89
C GLY A 320 -5.62 15.10 -2.11
N PRO A 321 -4.83 16.15 -1.83
CA PRO A 321 -3.61 16.05 -1.02
C PRO A 321 -3.90 15.42 0.35
N SER A 322 -3.17 14.36 0.71
CA SER A 322 -3.31 13.61 1.99
C SER A 322 -4.72 13.05 2.26
N TYR A 323 -5.55 12.81 1.27
CA TYR A 323 -6.97 12.45 1.43
C TYR A 323 -7.22 11.20 2.30
N GLN A 324 -6.23 10.34 2.49
CA GLN A 324 -6.32 9.16 3.36
C GLN A 324 -5.67 9.36 4.74
N ALA A 325 -4.96 10.46 4.99
CA ALA A 325 -4.37 10.72 6.30
C ALA A 325 -5.40 10.76 7.45
N PRO A 326 -6.63 11.31 7.29
CA PRO A 326 -7.65 11.24 8.33
C PRO A 326 -8.06 9.80 8.70
N LEU A 327 -7.94 8.83 7.77
CA LEU A 327 -8.22 7.42 8.04
C LEU A 327 -7.15 6.84 8.97
N ALA A 328 -5.87 7.13 8.69
CA ALA A 328 -4.75 6.74 9.54
C ALA A 328 -4.83 7.37 10.93
N GLU A 329 -5.14 8.66 11.02
CA GLU A 329 -5.31 9.39 12.26
C GLU A 329 -6.39 8.76 13.16
N ARG A 330 -7.54 8.44 12.60
CA ARG A 330 -8.62 7.83 13.35
C ARG A 330 -8.28 6.44 13.87
N ILE A 331 -7.69 5.56 13.00
CA ILE A 331 -7.27 4.23 13.41
C ILE A 331 -6.20 4.32 14.51
N ARG A 332 -5.19 5.19 14.33
CA ARG A 332 -4.14 5.41 15.33
C ARG A 332 -4.72 5.79 16.69
N ARG A 333 -5.60 6.78 16.71
CA ARG A 333 -6.21 7.30 17.93
C ARG A 333 -7.13 6.29 18.62
N GLU A 334 -7.98 5.60 17.85
CA GLU A 334 -9.06 4.78 18.40
C GLU A 334 -8.69 3.31 18.57
N ALA A 335 -7.80 2.77 17.74
CA ALA A 335 -7.33 1.39 17.86
C ALA A 335 -6.04 1.27 18.70
N GLY A 336 -5.30 2.37 18.90
CA GLY A 336 -4.08 2.37 19.70
C GLY A 336 -2.91 1.62 19.05
N ILE A 337 -2.88 1.56 17.72
CA ILE A 337 -1.84 0.91 16.93
C ILE A 337 -1.15 1.95 16.02
N ALA A 338 0.15 1.78 15.76
CA ALA A 338 0.84 2.65 14.83
C ALA A 338 0.22 2.60 13.43
N THR A 339 0.29 3.72 12.70
CA THR A 339 -0.29 3.82 11.35
C THR A 339 0.66 4.44 10.35
N GLY A 340 0.48 4.05 9.09
CA GLY A 340 1.09 4.68 7.93
C GLY A 340 0.04 5.43 7.11
N ALA A 341 0.35 6.67 6.72
CA ALA A 341 -0.49 7.47 5.85
C ALA A 341 0.03 7.45 4.42
N VAL A 342 -0.86 7.22 3.46
CA VAL A 342 -0.60 7.27 2.01
C VAL A 342 -1.67 8.10 1.31
N GLY A 343 -1.40 8.63 0.15
CA GLY A 343 -2.43 9.28 -0.70
C GLY A 343 -2.10 10.72 -1.07
N LEU A 344 -1.50 10.92 -2.25
CA LEU A 344 -1.11 12.22 -2.80
C LEU A 344 -0.31 13.09 -1.82
N ILE A 345 0.58 12.47 -1.06
CA ILE A 345 1.58 13.14 -0.25
C ILE A 345 2.78 13.39 -1.15
N THR A 346 3.07 14.66 -1.47
CA THR A 346 4.11 15.05 -2.44
C THR A 346 4.98 16.19 -1.93
N ASP A 347 4.45 17.02 -1.06
CA ASP A 347 5.14 18.15 -0.48
C ASP A 347 5.82 17.77 0.84
N PRO A 348 7.08 18.22 1.09
CA PRO A 348 7.80 17.92 2.33
C PRO A 348 7.11 18.44 3.59
N ALA A 349 6.56 19.65 3.57
CA ALA A 349 5.90 20.23 4.74
C ALA A 349 4.59 19.48 5.05
N GLN A 350 3.86 19.07 4.01
CA GLN A 350 2.67 18.21 4.13
C GLN A 350 3.01 16.88 4.82
N ALA A 351 4.11 16.24 4.38
CA ALA A 351 4.55 14.96 4.96
C ALA A 351 5.00 15.11 6.41
N ASP A 352 5.75 16.16 6.71
CA ASP A 352 6.22 16.44 8.07
C ASP A 352 5.07 16.75 9.02
N ALA A 353 4.09 17.54 8.59
CA ALA A 353 2.89 17.88 9.39
C ALA A 353 2.09 16.62 9.77
N ILE A 354 1.96 15.62 8.89
CA ILE A 354 1.27 14.37 9.21
C ILE A 354 1.91 13.68 10.43
N ILE A 355 3.25 13.68 10.51
CA ILE A 355 3.99 13.08 11.62
C ILE A 355 3.95 13.98 12.85
N ALA A 356 4.26 15.26 12.68
CA ALA A 356 4.36 16.21 13.80
C ALA A 356 3.02 16.41 14.52
N GLU A 357 1.91 16.40 13.80
CA GLU A 357 0.56 16.50 14.35
C GLU A 357 0.02 15.15 14.88
N GLY A 358 0.78 14.08 14.79
CA GLY A 358 0.39 12.76 15.28
C GLY A 358 -0.72 12.06 14.47
N LYS A 359 -0.92 12.46 13.20
CA LYS A 359 -1.92 11.85 12.32
C LYS A 359 -1.53 10.45 11.86
N ALA A 360 -0.21 10.21 11.75
CA ALA A 360 0.35 8.87 11.47
C ALA A 360 1.77 8.77 12.06
N ASP A 361 2.31 7.56 12.10
CA ASP A 361 3.68 7.28 12.54
C ASP A 361 4.66 7.15 11.39
N LEU A 362 4.16 6.88 10.18
CA LEU A 362 4.91 6.67 8.94
C LEU A 362 4.19 7.32 7.76
N VAL A 363 4.94 7.89 6.84
CA VAL A 363 4.42 8.39 5.55
C VAL A 363 4.88 7.46 4.44
N LEU A 364 3.92 6.94 3.65
CA LEU A 364 4.19 6.09 2.51
C LEU A 364 4.04 6.89 1.20
N LEU A 365 5.10 6.95 0.44
CA LEU A 365 5.15 7.63 -0.85
C LEU A 365 5.12 6.61 -1.99
N GLY A 366 4.15 6.74 -2.88
CA GLY A 366 4.01 5.90 -4.07
C GLY A 366 4.61 6.58 -5.30
N ARG A 367 3.72 7.07 -6.19
CA ARG A 367 4.07 7.70 -7.47
C ARG A 367 5.08 8.84 -7.36
N GLU A 368 5.14 9.51 -6.20
CA GLU A 368 6.15 10.54 -5.96
C GLU A 368 7.57 9.94 -6.01
N LEU A 369 7.81 8.82 -5.34
CA LEU A 369 9.10 8.13 -5.39
C LEU A 369 9.39 7.45 -6.75
N LEU A 370 8.38 7.24 -7.61
CA LEU A 370 8.63 6.83 -9.00
C LEU A 370 9.20 7.99 -9.83
N ARG A 371 8.74 9.21 -9.59
CA ARG A 371 9.19 10.42 -10.28
C ARG A 371 10.50 10.96 -9.74
N ASP A 372 10.65 10.92 -8.41
CA ASP A 372 11.82 11.47 -7.69
C ASP A 372 12.29 10.46 -6.63
N PRO A 373 13.22 9.56 -6.96
CA PRO A 373 13.79 8.62 -6.00
C PRO A 373 14.62 9.31 -4.90
N HIS A 374 15.05 10.56 -5.10
CA HIS A 374 15.79 11.39 -4.13
C HIS A 374 14.87 12.35 -3.34
N TRP A 375 13.56 12.17 -3.38
CA TRP A 375 12.60 12.99 -2.64
C TRP A 375 12.96 13.12 -1.13
N PRO A 376 13.43 12.08 -0.40
CA PRO A 376 13.83 12.26 0.99
C PRO A 376 14.95 13.30 1.18
N HIS A 377 15.94 13.32 0.28
CA HIS A 377 16.98 14.34 0.32
C HIS A 377 16.44 15.73 0.00
N ARG A 378 15.55 15.87 -0.99
CA ARG A 378 14.86 17.14 -1.28
C ARG A 378 14.02 17.63 -0.10
N ALA A 379 13.31 16.73 0.57
CA ALA A 379 12.55 17.05 1.78
C ALA A 379 13.47 17.49 2.93
N TRP A 380 14.61 16.82 3.11
CA TRP A 380 15.60 17.19 4.09
C TRP A 380 16.15 18.62 3.84
N THR A 381 16.47 18.94 2.60
CA THR A 381 16.95 20.29 2.21
C THR A 381 15.90 21.37 2.47
N ALA A 382 14.61 21.06 2.22
CA ALA A 382 13.51 22.00 2.44
C ALA A 382 13.19 22.23 3.93
N LEU A 383 13.19 21.16 4.72
CA LEU A 383 12.78 21.18 6.13
C LEU A 383 13.95 21.51 7.09
N LYS A 384 15.19 21.30 6.66
CA LYS A 384 16.43 21.58 7.42
C LYS A 384 16.43 20.97 8.84
N PRO A 385 16.13 19.67 9.00
CA PRO A 385 16.15 19.02 10.29
C PRO A 385 17.58 18.96 10.84
N ALA A 386 17.72 18.74 12.16
CA ALA A 386 19.04 18.58 12.80
C ALA A 386 19.75 17.27 12.43
N SER A 387 19.04 16.29 11.86
CA SER A 387 19.59 15.00 11.44
C SER A 387 20.50 15.15 10.21
N PRO A 388 21.49 14.26 10.02
CA PRO A 388 22.30 14.24 8.80
C PRO A 388 21.45 14.02 7.54
N PRO A 389 21.92 14.49 6.36
CA PRO A 389 21.21 14.27 5.10
C PRO A 389 21.05 12.77 4.78
N PRO A 390 19.86 12.32 4.43
CA PRO A 390 19.57 10.91 4.15
C PRO A 390 19.97 10.53 2.72
N ILE A 391 21.25 10.63 2.40
CA ILE A 391 21.78 10.36 1.05
C ILE A 391 22.90 9.32 1.12
N ALA A 392 23.14 8.63 0.01
CA ALA A 392 24.26 7.70 -0.10
C ALA A 392 25.59 8.40 0.18
N ARG A 393 26.47 7.75 0.94
CA ARG A 393 27.76 8.28 1.35
C ARG A 393 28.59 8.73 0.15
N GLU A 394 28.52 8.00 -0.96
CA GLU A 394 29.22 8.26 -2.22
C GLU A 394 28.81 9.58 -2.87
N TYR A 395 27.64 10.13 -2.54
CA TYR A 395 27.12 11.39 -3.06
C TYR A 395 27.26 12.56 -2.07
N ALA A 396 27.53 12.26 -0.80
CA ALA A 396 27.53 13.27 0.28
C ALA A 396 28.53 14.42 0.03
N TRP A 397 29.66 14.15 -0.58
CA TRP A 397 30.67 15.17 -0.91
C TRP A 397 30.20 16.24 -1.93
N ALA A 398 29.17 15.92 -2.71
CA ALA A 398 28.61 16.82 -3.72
C ALA A 398 27.59 17.81 -3.12
N LEU A 399 27.20 17.62 -1.86
CA LEU A 399 26.21 18.48 -1.21
C LEU A 399 26.85 19.79 -0.74
N PRO A 400 26.24 20.97 -1.03
CA PRO A 400 26.75 22.25 -0.57
C PRO A 400 26.92 22.34 0.94
N GLU A 401 26.02 21.70 1.70
CA GLU A 401 25.93 21.71 3.16
C GLU A 401 27.07 20.94 3.84
N THR A 402 27.76 20.04 3.15
CA THR A 402 28.83 19.21 3.71
C THR A 402 30.19 19.84 3.56
N ARG A 403 30.31 21.01 2.94
CA ARG A 403 31.56 21.72 2.71
C ARG A 403 31.96 22.71 3.83
N ARG A 404 31.34 22.59 5.03
CA ARG A 404 31.65 23.41 6.19
C ARG A 404 32.61 22.70 7.15
#